data_308b8d86fb953d09d76a5b54e11bbd75
#
_entry.id   308b8d86fb953d09d76a5b54e11bbd75
#
_cell.length_a   1.000
_cell.length_b   1.000
_cell.length_c   1.000
_cell.angle_alpha   90.00
_cell.angle_beta   90.00
_cell.angle_gamma   90.00
#
_symmetry.space_group_name_H-M   'P 1'
#
loop_
_entity.id
_entity.type
_entity.pdbx_description
1 polymer ?
#
loop_
_entity_poly.entity_id
_entity_poly.type
_entity_poly.pdbx_seq_one_letter_code
_entity_poly.pdbx_strand_id
1 'polypeptide(L)'
;MNNSTSLPIPKHILFDWHGTLVDTQDAMIAALEEMLPQLEELHLIDRLQPEEQCLNKDDEKLVRYIRLFRRLHPKILAERRNSRTEIFNAIFGDDTDAKNLAHRAYNKCYRNYFGKVKPFQQGVREYLASIKRLGITIGVATNRSREFFQHELRTVDDGSWPRLVDLSTCADDVTYYKPDPQVIRYALAQIDTYPRPETWYIGDSYLDIVTGREAGVTAIFYNGGCRTPQELKTLFGDDPRYQPDAIINSFEELMDLLEAVQRDNPSAFEKIVSKARPPAFPAPEPPPQHIEPDWHPSVAQLIPPSIILFDWHATLVDTLDAMYRAVDDMLPELGEHGLLQRMVDPQQSKSPDDARLVDYVRQYAQLHPKIKADRKISRTDIFEVLFGEDMEAKQIAHKIFNQHYRNHFGTVLPFEPQVRSVLVGLKALGLQLGVITNRDREFFEHEVQAVENGTWADLFDTMVCGDDTVNRKPHPDQLLLAIQKLDYPP
;
A
#
# COMPACT_ATOMS: atom_id res chain seq x y z
N MET A 1 25.56 28.45 -21.04
CA MET A 1 26.47 28.47 -19.86
C MET A 1 26.06 27.27 -19.02
N ASN A 2 26.84 26.21 -19.09
CA ASN A 2 26.59 24.98 -18.38
C ASN A 2 27.03 25.15 -16.92
N ASN A 3 26.13 25.49 -16.02
CA ASN A 3 26.33 25.20 -14.62
C ASN A 3 25.93 23.71 -14.41
N SER A 4 26.87 22.80 -14.60
CA SER A 4 26.73 21.43 -14.11
C SER A 4 26.89 21.46 -12.59
N THR A 5 25.84 21.82 -11.89
CA THR A 5 25.71 21.46 -10.47
C THR A 5 25.56 19.93 -10.45
N SER A 6 26.61 19.22 -10.01
CA SER A 6 26.53 17.78 -9.86
C SER A 6 25.43 17.47 -8.84
N LEU A 7 24.51 16.58 -9.20
CA LEU A 7 23.44 16.14 -8.30
C LEU A 7 24.06 15.50 -7.04
N PRO A 8 23.45 15.66 -5.88
CA PRO A 8 23.90 14.99 -4.66
C PRO A 8 23.72 13.47 -4.78
N ILE A 9 24.65 12.70 -4.21
CA ILE A 9 24.54 11.24 -4.17
C ILE A 9 23.31 10.84 -3.37
N PRO A 10 22.39 10.03 -3.95
CA PRO A 10 21.19 9.64 -3.23
C PRO A 10 21.49 8.60 -2.14
N LYS A 11 20.90 8.82 -0.96
CA LYS A 11 20.78 7.82 0.10
C LYS A 11 19.44 7.10 0.02
N HIS A 12 18.44 7.81 -0.49
CA HIS A 12 17.08 7.35 -0.63
C HIS A 12 16.56 7.74 -2.00
N ILE A 13 15.90 6.83 -2.70
CA ILE A 13 15.17 7.12 -3.93
C ILE A 13 13.72 6.75 -3.71
N LEU A 14 12.85 7.75 -3.79
CA LEU A 14 11.41 7.58 -3.78
C LEU A 14 10.90 7.64 -5.21
N PHE A 15 9.99 6.76 -5.56
CA PHE A 15 9.36 6.72 -6.87
C PHE A 15 7.86 7.01 -6.75
N ASP A 16 7.27 7.63 -7.76
CA ASP A 16 5.86 7.43 -7.99
C ASP A 16 5.58 6.00 -8.45
N TRP A 17 4.34 5.58 -8.35
CA TRP A 17 3.94 4.22 -8.67
C TRP A 17 3.45 4.09 -10.10
N HIS A 18 2.36 4.76 -10.40
CA HIS A 18 1.63 4.66 -11.66
C HIS A 18 2.23 5.55 -12.74
N GLY A 19 2.61 4.99 -13.87
CA GLY A 19 3.28 5.72 -14.97
C GLY A 19 4.79 5.85 -14.79
N THR A 20 5.32 5.44 -13.63
CA THR A 20 6.76 5.44 -13.30
C THR A 20 7.28 4.02 -13.12
N LEU A 21 6.84 3.32 -12.09
CA LEU A 21 7.25 1.93 -11.83
C LEU A 21 6.36 0.91 -12.55
N VAL A 22 5.05 1.16 -12.61
CA VAL A 22 4.08 0.23 -13.18
C VAL A 22 3.16 0.90 -14.20
N ASP A 23 2.75 0.11 -15.19
CA ASP A 23 1.64 0.41 -16.11
C ASP A 23 0.36 -0.27 -15.60
N THR A 24 -0.63 0.54 -15.25
CA THR A 24 -1.96 0.09 -14.84
C THR A 24 -3.04 0.41 -15.88
N GLN A 25 -2.66 0.84 -17.08
CA GLN A 25 -3.61 1.28 -18.11
C GLN A 25 -4.58 0.16 -18.53
N ASP A 26 -4.08 -1.07 -18.71
CA ASP A 26 -4.94 -2.21 -19.06
C ASP A 26 -5.98 -2.51 -17.98
N ALA A 27 -5.57 -2.42 -16.69
CA ALA A 27 -6.48 -2.59 -15.56
C ALA A 27 -7.50 -1.45 -15.48
N MET A 28 -7.04 -0.21 -15.67
CA MET A 28 -7.89 0.98 -15.64
C MET A 28 -8.94 0.95 -16.76
N ILE A 29 -8.54 0.67 -17.98
CA ILE A 29 -9.44 0.58 -19.14
C ILE A 29 -10.48 -0.52 -18.92
N ALA A 30 -10.05 -1.71 -18.48
CA ALA A 30 -10.95 -2.81 -18.22
C ALA A 30 -11.99 -2.47 -17.13
N ALA A 31 -11.57 -1.82 -16.06
CA ALA A 31 -12.46 -1.38 -15.00
C ALA A 31 -13.44 -0.29 -15.45
N LEU A 32 -13.02 0.65 -16.31
CA LEU A 32 -13.91 1.65 -16.90
C LEU A 32 -14.93 0.99 -17.84
N GLU A 33 -14.50 0.08 -18.71
CA GLU A 33 -15.40 -0.65 -19.63
C GLU A 33 -16.43 -1.52 -18.86
N GLU A 34 -16.09 -2.02 -17.67
CA GLU A 34 -17.03 -2.74 -16.80
C GLU A 34 -17.97 -1.77 -16.04
N MET A 35 -17.49 -0.58 -15.67
CA MET A 35 -18.27 0.40 -14.91
C MET A 35 -19.23 1.21 -15.78
N LEU A 36 -18.83 1.60 -17.00
CA LEU A 36 -19.62 2.48 -17.87
C LEU A 36 -21.03 1.98 -18.18
N PRO A 37 -21.29 0.66 -18.38
CA PRO A 37 -22.64 0.12 -18.51
C PRO A 37 -23.52 0.35 -17.28
N GLN A 38 -22.93 0.48 -16.08
CA GLN A 38 -23.65 0.66 -14.82
C GLN A 38 -24.09 2.11 -14.57
N LEU A 39 -23.71 3.09 -15.43
CA LEU A 39 -24.06 4.50 -15.25
C LEU A 39 -25.57 4.75 -15.19
N GLU A 40 -26.37 3.91 -15.83
CA GLU A 40 -27.83 3.99 -15.81
C GLU A 40 -28.40 3.59 -14.45
N GLU A 41 -27.95 2.45 -13.89
CA GLU A 41 -28.33 1.96 -12.57
C GLU A 41 -27.87 2.91 -11.45
N LEU A 42 -26.75 3.60 -11.66
CA LEU A 42 -26.18 4.58 -10.74
C LEU A 42 -26.83 5.98 -10.88
N HIS A 43 -27.78 6.16 -11.76
CA HIS A 43 -28.38 7.47 -12.09
C HIS A 43 -27.35 8.54 -12.49
N LEU A 44 -26.26 8.12 -13.13
CA LEU A 44 -25.16 8.99 -13.58
C LEU A 44 -25.28 9.40 -15.05
N ILE A 45 -26.12 8.75 -15.83
CA ILE A 45 -26.28 9.03 -17.28
C ILE A 45 -26.82 10.44 -17.53
N ASP A 46 -27.79 10.87 -16.73
CA ASP A 46 -28.42 12.20 -16.84
C ASP A 46 -27.52 13.29 -16.21
N ARG A 47 -26.45 12.89 -15.51
CA ARG A 47 -25.45 13.76 -14.90
C ARG A 47 -24.21 13.95 -15.78
N LEU A 48 -24.12 13.27 -16.92
CA LEU A 48 -23.06 13.54 -17.90
C LEU A 48 -23.18 14.98 -18.38
N GLN A 49 -22.05 15.69 -18.38
CA GLN A 49 -22.06 17.10 -18.76
C GLN A 49 -22.60 17.32 -20.16
N PRO A 50 -23.31 18.44 -20.42
CA PRO A 50 -23.76 18.82 -21.78
C PRO A 50 -22.57 18.97 -22.71
N GLU A 51 -22.73 18.55 -23.98
CA GLU A 51 -21.67 18.62 -25.00
C GLU A 51 -21.13 20.04 -25.18
N GLU A 52 -22.02 21.04 -25.06
CA GLU A 52 -21.70 22.46 -25.21
C GLU A 52 -20.84 23.02 -24.06
N GLN A 53 -20.75 22.29 -22.93
CA GLN A 53 -19.97 22.69 -21.77
C GLN A 53 -18.60 21.96 -21.69
N CYS A 54 -18.33 21.07 -22.64
CA CYS A 54 -17.06 20.37 -22.71
C CYS A 54 -15.91 21.34 -23.03
N LEU A 55 -14.75 21.12 -22.37
CA LEU A 55 -13.58 21.99 -22.50
C LEU A 55 -12.99 21.99 -23.91
N ASN A 56 -13.13 20.88 -24.62
CA ASN A 56 -12.59 20.69 -25.97
C ASN A 56 -13.43 19.68 -26.77
N LYS A 57 -13.15 19.59 -28.09
CA LYS A 57 -13.88 18.70 -29.01
C LYS A 57 -13.65 17.20 -28.73
N ASP A 58 -12.57 16.82 -28.11
CA ASP A 58 -12.31 15.42 -27.80
C ASP A 58 -13.12 14.97 -26.56
N ASP A 59 -13.28 15.87 -25.57
CA ASP A 59 -14.20 15.65 -24.44
C ASP A 59 -15.66 15.57 -24.93
N GLU A 60 -16.08 16.45 -25.82
CA GLU A 60 -17.41 16.41 -26.44
C GLU A 60 -17.68 15.06 -27.11
N LYS A 61 -16.73 14.54 -27.89
CA LYS A 61 -16.84 13.22 -28.53
C LYS A 61 -16.91 12.09 -27.51
N LEU A 62 -16.10 12.17 -26.44
CA LEU A 62 -16.10 11.19 -25.39
C LEU A 62 -17.45 11.11 -24.67
N VAL A 63 -17.98 12.26 -24.24
CA VAL A 63 -19.29 12.36 -23.58
C VAL A 63 -20.40 11.79 -24.46
N ARG A 64 -20.45 12.24 -25.73
CA ARG A 64 -21.43 11.74 -26.72
C ARG A 64 -21.32 10.23 -26.91
N TYR A 65 -20.11 9.72 -27.02
CA TYR A 65 -19.87 8.28 -27.24
C TYR A 65 -20.31 7.45 -26.02
N ILE A 66 -19.97 7.88 -24.80
CA ILE A 66 -20.40 7.21 -23.56
C ILE A 66 -21.93 7.26 -23.44
N ARG A 67 -22.55 8.40 -23.73
CA ARG A 67 -24.02 8.55 -23.70
C ARG A 67 -24.73 7.59 -24.63
N LEU A 68 -24.17 7.34 -25.83
CA LEU A 68 -24.77 6.44 -26.82
C LEU A 68 -24.45 4.96 -26.58
N PHE A 69 -23.20 4.65 -26.26
CA PHE A 69 -22.69 3.27 -26.30
C PHE A 69 -22.33 2.67 -24.94
N ARG A 70 -22.26 3.47 -23.86
CA ARG A 70 -21.83 3.02 -22.52
C ARG A 70 -20.42 2.39 -22.54
N ARG A 71 -19.53 2.91 -23.37
CA ARG A 71 -18.16 2.43 -23.59
C ARG A 71 -17.20 3.58 -23.76
N LEU A 72 -15.91 3.33 -23.57
CA LEU A 72 -14.86 4.31 -23.89
C LEU A 72 -14.75 4.54 -25.39
N HIS A 73 -14.50 5.78 -25.78
CA HIS A 73 -14.26 6.12 -27.18
C HIS A 73 -12.99 5.41 -27.70
N PRO A 74 -13.00 4.82 -28.91
CA PRO A 74 -11.86 4.08 -29.48
C PRO A 74 -10.54 4.86 -29.50
N LYS A 75 -10.58 6.18 -29.64
CA LYS A 75 -9.40 7.05 -29.56
C LYS A 75 -8.74 6.99 -28.20
N ILE A 76 -9.49 7.00 -27.11
CA ILE A 76 -8.98 6.87 -25.72
C ILE A 76 -8.29 5.51 -25.54
N LEU A 77 -8.92 4.45 -26.07
CA LEU A 77 -8.36 3.10 -26.02
C LEU A 77 -7.04 2.99 -26.79
N ALA A 78 -6.91 3.72 -27.90
CA ALA A 78 -5.71 3.69 -28.75
C ALA A 78 -4.57 4.55 -28.19
N GLU A 79 -4.87 5.75 -27.70
CA GLU A 79 -3.86 6.69 -27.23
C GLU A 79 -3.29 6.33 -25.85
N ARG A 80 -4.08 5.70 -24.99
CA ARG A 80 -3.67 5.23 -23.65
C ARG A 80 -2.96 6.29 -22.79
N ARG A 81 -3.34 7.56 -22.95
CA ARG A 81 -2.70 8.71 -22.28
C ARG A 81 -3.55 9.32 -21.18
N ASN A 82 -4.86 9.05 -21.16
CA ASN A 82 -5.78 9.64 -20.22
C ASN A 82 -5.81 8.88 -18.90
N SER A 83 -5.70 9.61 -17.81
CA SER A 83 -5.96 9.08 -16.48
C SER A 83 -7.47 8.94 -16.23
N ARG A 84 -7.85 8.09 -15.27
CA ARG A 84 -9.24 7.98 -14.80
C ARG A 84 -9.82 9.35 -14.40
N THR A 85 -9.04 10.17 -13.70
CA THR A 85 -9.47 11.48 -13.22
C THR A 85 -9.76 12.42 -14.39
N GLU A 86 -8.93 12.44 -15.42
CA GLU A 86 -9.18 13.23 -16.64
C GLU A 86 -10.45 12.76 -17.33
N ILE A 87 -10.67 11.45 -17.46
CA ILE A 87 -11.90 10.91 -18.04
C ILE A 87 -13.13 11.35 -17.24
N PHE A 88 -13.09 11.26 -15.91
CA PHE A 88 -14.23 11.67 -15.07
C PHE A 88 -14.44 13.18 -15.06
N ASN A 89 -13.38 13.99 -15.15
CA ASN A 89 -13.50 15.43 -15.35
C ASN A 89 -14.13 15.77 -16.70
N ALA A 90 -13.74 15.07 -17.77
CA ALA A 90 -14.30 15.26 -19.10
C ALA A 90 -15.80 14.90 -19.16
N ILE A 91 -16.25 13.87 -18.45
CA ILE A 91 -17.64 13.39 -18.57
C ILE A 91 -18.61 13.98 -17.52
N PHE A 92 -18.13 14.44 -16.37
CA PHE A 92 -18.96 15.00 -15.31
C PHE A 92 -18.70 16.49 -15.02
N GLY A 93 -17.69 17.11 -15.65
CA GLY A 93 -17.36 18.52 -15.44
C GLY A 93 -17.12 18.84 -13.96
N ASP A 94 -17.87 19.82 -13.43
CA ASP A 94 -17.77 20.27 -12.04
C ASP A 94 -18.64 19.48 -11.05
N ASP A 95 -19.40 18.47 -11.51
CA ASP A 95 -20.27 17.66 -10.66
C ASP A 95 -19.44 16.71 -9.77
N THR A 96 -19.04 17.22 -8.62
CA THR A 96 -18.21 16.50 -7.65
C THR A 96 -18.90 15.24 -7.10
N ASP A 97 -20.22 15.31 -6.89
CA ASP A 97 -20.97 14.14 -6.34
C ASP A 97 -21.07 13.02 -7.38
N ALA A 98 -21.29 13.35 -8.65
CA ALA A 98 -21.26 12.36 -9.74
C ALA A 98 -19.88 11.73 -9.87
N LYS A 99 -18.82 12.53 -9.83
CA LYS A 99 -17.43 12.02 -9.83
C LYS A 99 -17.16 11.08 -8.67
N ASN A 100 -17.55 11.46 -7.46
CA ASN A 100 -17.35 10.61 -6.26
C ASN A 100 -18.11 9.27 -6.36
N LEU A 101 -19.33 9.30 -6.90
CA LEU A 101 -20.11 8.07 -7.11
C LEU A 101 -19.46 7.19 -8.19
N ALA A 102 -19.03 7.78 -9.30
CA ALA A 102 -18.31 7.08 -10.36
C ALA A 102 -16.97 6.51 -9.87
N HIS A 103 -16.22 7.23 -9.04
CA HIS A 103 -15.00 6.73 -8.42
C HIS A 103 -15.25 5.49 -7.56
N ARG A 104 -16.31 5.49 -6.75
CA ARG A 104 -16.67 4.30 -5.93
C ARG A 104 -17.03 3.10 -6.80
N ALA A 105 -17.85 3.30 -7.84
CA ALA A 105 -18.23 2.25 -8.77
C ALA A 105 -17.00 1.71 -9.53
N TYR A 106 -16.15 2.61 -10.04
CA TYR A 106 -14.90 2.24 -10.67
C TYR A 106 -14.00 1.42 -9.74
N ASN A 107 -13.81 1.85 -8.51
CA ASN A 107 -12.97 1.15 -7.55
C ASN A 107 -13.46 -0.28 -7.28
N LYS A 108 -14.79 -0.48 -7.29
CA LYS A 108 -15.38 -1.82 -7.18
C LYS A 108 -15.01 -2.69 -8.38
N CYS A 109 -15.12 -2.19 -9.60
CA CYS A 109 -14.74 -2.90 -10.82
C CYS A 109 -13.22 -3.13 -10.90
N TYR A 110 -12.41 -2.14 -10.51
CA TYR A 110 -10.95 -2.22 -10.61
C TYR A 110 -10.36 -3.39 -9.82
N ARG A 111 -10.97 -3.77 -8.70
CA ARG A 111 -10.55 -4.93 -7.89
C ARG A 111 -10.48 -6.25 -8.70
N ASN A 112 -11.24 -6.35 -9.78
CA ASN A 112 -11.23 -7.52 -10.66
C ASN A 112 -9.99 -7.57 -11.59
N TYR A 113 -9.19 -6.48 -11.63
CA TYR A 113 -8.15 -6.29 -12.65
C TYR A 113 -6.74 -6.07 -12.11
N PHE A 114 -6.49 -6.28 -10.82
CA PHE A 114 -5.15 -6.15 -10.25
C PHE A 114 -4.08 -6.97 -10.98
N GLY A 115 -4.44 -8.16 -11.46
CA GLY A 115 -3.55 -9.04 -12.23
C GLY A 115 -3.14 -8.52 -13.63
N LYS A 116 -3.71 -7.37 -14.07
CA LYS A 116 -3.32 -6.71 -15.34
C LYS A 116 -2.24 -5.65 -15.16
N VAL A 117 -1.78 -5.41 -13.94
CA VAL A 117 -0.69 -4.47 -13.66
C VAL A 117 0.63 -5.09 -14.12
N LYS A 118 1.44 -4.29 -14.82
CA LYS A 118 2.73 -4.71 -15.39
C LYS A 118 3.82 -3.70 -14.99
N PRO A 119 5.10 -4.10 -14.98
CA PRO A 119 6.19 -3.12 -14.96
C PRO A 119 6.02 -2.11 -16.10
N PHE A 120 6.28 -0.83 -15.81
CA PHE A 120 6.14 0.23 -16.81
C PHE A 120 7.13 0.06 -17.97
N GLN A 121 8.34 -0.39 -17.65
CA GLN A 121 9.38 -0.72 -18.62
C GLN A 121 9.91 -2.14 -18.32
N GLN A 122 10.33 -2.85 -19.34
CA GLN A 122 11.00 -4.12 -19.17
C GLN A 122 12.27 -3.96 -18.33
N GLY A 123 12.47 -4.82 -17.32
CA GLY A 123 13.67 -4.80 -16.49
C GLY A 123 13.61 -3.84 -15.29
N VAL A 124 12.48 -3.15 -15.04
CA VAL A 124 12.34 -2.26 -13.85
C VAL A 124 12.73 -2.97 -12.56
N ARG A 125 12.28 -4.21 -12.38
CA ARG A 125 12.62 -5.03 -11.22
C ARG A 125 14.13 -5.19 -11.02
N GLU A 126 14.85 -5.49 -12.10
CA GLU A 126 16.32 -5.69 -12.11
C GLU A 126 17.05 -4.39 -11.80
N TYR A 127 16.55 -3.25 -12.30
CA TYR A 127 17.08 -1.93 -11.96
C TYR A 127 16.88 -1.60 -10.49
N LEU A 128 15.68 -1.81 -9.94
CA LEU A 128 15.42 -1.61 -8.51
C LEU A 128 16.32 -2.51 -7.65
N ALA A 129 16.50 -3.78 -8.02
CA ALA A 129 17.40 -4.69 -7.32
C ALA A 129 18.87 -4.20 -7.41
N SER A 130 19.28 -3.58 -8.51
CA SER A 130 20.61 -2.99 -8.66
C SER A 130 20.80 -1.76 -7.77
N ILE A 131 19.82 -0.89 -7.70
CA ILE A 131 19.81 0.28 -6.81
C ILE A 131 19.92 -0.17 -5.34
N LYS A 132 19.18 -1.21 -4.94
CA LYS A 132 19.30 -1.77 -3.57
C LYS A 132 20.71 -2.31 -3.28
N ARG A 133 21.36 -2.96 -4.24
CA ARG A 133 22.75 -3.43 -4.07
C ARG A 133 23.75 -2.30 -3.83
N LEU A 134 23.43 -1.09 -4.27
CA LEU A 134 24.22 0.12 -3.96
C LEU A 134 23.98 0.64 -2.53
N GLY A 135 23.14 -0.01 -1.74
CA GLY A 135 22.80 0.41 -0.37
C GLY A 135 21.83 1.58 -0.30
N ILE A 136 21.16 1.90 -1.41
CA ILE A 136 20.18 2.97 -1.49
C ILE A 136 18.81 2.43 -1.05
N THR A 137 18.14 3.15 -0.14
CA THR A 137 16.78 2.84 0.28
C THR A 137 15.79 3.18 -0.83
N ILE A 138 14.91 2.26 -1.17
CA ILE A 138 13.87 2.46 -2.18
C ILE A 138 12.51 2.64 -1.51
N GLY A 139 11.81 3.70 -1.89
CA GLY A 139 10.44 3.95 -1.43
C GLY A 139 9.48 4.28 -2.55
N VAL A 140 8.19 4.25 -2.23
CA VAL A 140 7.12 4.69 -3.12
C VAL A 140 6.31 5.80 -2.44
N ALA A 141 6.06 6.89 -3.17
CA ALA A 141 5.21 7.99 -2.75
C ALA A 141 4.15 8.25 -3.84
N THR A 142 2.89 7.85 -3.59
CA THR A 142 1.86 7.79 -4.63
C THR A 142 0.52 8.32 -4.16
N ASN A 143 -0.28 8.86 -5.10
CA ASN A 143 -1.70 9.20 -4.86
C ASN A 143 -2.64 7.98 -5.00
N ARG A 144 -2.07 6.76 -5.11
CA ARG A 144 -2.83 5.52 -5.06
C ARG A 144 -3.34 5.27 -3.65
N SER A 145 -4.52 4.68 -3.47
CA SER A 145 -4.95 4.22 -2.16
C SER A 145 -4.08 3.04 -1.68
N ARG A 146 -3.94 2.90 -0.38
CA ARG A 146 -3.15 1.84 0.25
C ARG A 146 -3.61 0.44 -0.18
N GLU A 147 -4.91 0.22 -0.22
CA GLU A 147 -5.51 -1.05 -0.68
C GLU A 147 -5.01 -1.40 -2.09
N PHE A 148 -5.16 -0.49 -3.04
CA PHE A 148 -4.82 -0.75 -4.43
C PHE A 148 -3.32 -0.92 -4.62
N PHE A 149 -2.53 -0.03 -4.02
CA PHE A 149 -1.08 -0.13 -4.07
C PHE A 149 -0.56 -1.48 -3.56
N GLN A 150 -1.07 -1.97 -2.44
CA GLN A 150 -0.63 -3.24 -1.87
C GLN A 150 -1.00 -4.44 -2.74
N HIS A 151 -2.22 -4.46 -3.30
CA HIS A 151 -2.62 -5.52 -4.22
C HIS A 151 -1.76 -5.51 -5.48
N GLU A 152 -1.53 -4.34 -6.07
CA GLU A 152 -0.69 -4.20 -7.25
C GLU A 152 0.77 -4.60 -6.96
N LEU A 153 1.34 -4.16 -5.86
CA LEU A 153 2.70 -4.50 -5.42
C LEU A 153 2.89 -6.01 -5.25
N ARG A 154 1.85 -6.71 -4.75
CA ARG A 154 1.87 -8.17 -4.53
C ARG A 154 1.55 -8.97 -5.79
N THR A 155 1.10 -8.33 -6.86
CA THR A 155 0.67 -9.00 -8.11
C THR A 155 1.66 -8.80 -9.24
N VAL A 156 2.30 -7.64 -9.32
CA VAL A 156 3.26 -7.32 -10.38
C VAL A 156 4.46 -8.26 -10.33
N ASP A 157 4.89 -8.78 -11.50
CA ASP A 157 5.98 -9.74 -11.66
C ASP A 157 5.86 -10.93 -10.68
N ASP A 158 4.68 -11.54 -10.63
CA ASP A 158 4.37 -12.69 -9.78
C ASP A 158 4.65 -12.44 -8.27
N GLY A 159 4.48 -11.19 -7.83
CA GLY A 159 4.61 -10.81 -6.42
C GLY A 159 6.06 -10.71 -5.93
N SER A 160 7.01 -10.52 -6.81
CA SER A 160 8.44 -10.43 -6.44
C SER A 160 8.85 -9.06 -5.88
N TRP A 161 8.03 -8.01 -6.05
CA TRP A 161 8.36 -6.61 -5.75
C TRP A 161 8.30 -6.19 -4.27
N PRO A 162 7.51 -6.82 -3.37
CA PRO A 162 7.47 -6.39 -1.95
C PRO A 162 8.83 -6.33 -1.27
N ARG A 163 9.78 -7.16 -1.71
CA ARG A 163 11.16 -7.18 -1.17
C ARG A 163 12.04 -6.06 -1.68
N LEU A 164 11.63 -5.35 -2.71
CA LEU A 164 12.37 -4.25 -3.34
C LEU A 164 12.01 -2.89 -2.77
N VAL A 165 10.80 -2.75 -2.21
CA VAL A 165 10.28 -1.50 -1.66
C VAL A 165 10.44 -1.52 -0.13
N ASP A 166 11.25 -0.60 0.40
CA ASP A 166 11.54 -0.52 1.83
C ASP A 166 10.49 0.27 2.60
N LEU A 167 9.87 1.25 1.93
CA LEU A 167 8.87 2.13 2.52
C LEU A 167 7.87 2.61 1.47
N SER A 168 6.68 2.97 1.90
CA SER A 168 5.67 3.47 0.97
C SER A 168 4.70 4.43 1.66
N THR A 169 4.26 5.44 0.91
CA THR A 169 3.20 6.37 1.29
C THR A 169 2.14 6.42 0.20
N CYS A 170 0.91 6.23 0.59
CA CYS A 170 -0.27 6.27 -0.26
C CYS A 170 -1.15 7.47 0.07
N ALA A 171 -2.13 7.79 -0.78
CA ALA A 171 -3.00 8.95 -0.60
C ALA A 171 -3.74 8.94 0.75
N ASP A 172 -4.15 7.76 1.21
CA ASP A 172 -4.91 7.58 2.45
C ASP A 172 -4.04 7.41 3.71
N ASP A 173 -2.72 7.55 3.59
CA ASP A 173 -1.81 7.61 4.73
C ASP A 173 -1.58 9.05 5.22
N VAL A 174 -1.98 10.04 4.45
CA VAL A 174 -1.70 11.46 4.67
C VAL A 174 -2.96 12.31 4.54
N THR A 175 -2.98 13.46 5.19
CA THR A 175 -4.09 14.41 5.06
C THR A 175 -4.06 15.12 3.71
N TYR A 176 -2.87 15.45 3.24
CA TYR A 176 -2.64 16.16 1.98
C TYR A 176 -1.75 15.30 1.08
N TYR A 177 -2.32 14.84 -0.04
CA TYR A 177 -1.62 14.07 -1.06
C TYR A 177 -0.95 14.97 -2.11
N LYS A 178 -0.20 14.39 -3.05
CA LYS A 178 0.50 15.17 -4.09
C LYS A 178 -0.45 16.18 -4.77
N PRO A 179 -0.04 17.43 -4.95
CA PRO A 179 1.34 17.95 -4.90
C PRO A 179 1.85 18.40 -3.53
N ASP A 180 1.13 18.15 -2.43
CA ASP A 180 1.62 18.51 -1.10
C ASP A 180 2.85 17.66 -0.72
N PRO A 181 3.91 18.27 -0.15
CA PRO A 181 5.13 17.56 0.23
C PRO A 181 4.95 16.58 1.41
N GLN A 182 3.78 16.53 2.03
CA GLN A 182 3.50 15.64 3.16
C GLN A 182 3.75 14.17 2.80
N VAL A 183 3.44 13.75 1.56
CA VAL A 183 3.67 12.36 1.11
C VAL A 183 5.14 11.96 1.20
N ILE A 184 6.06 12.86 0.84
CA ILE A 184 7.52 12.62 0.92
C ILE A 184 7.99 12.69 2.37
N ARG A 185 7.52 13.67 3.14
CA ARG A 185 7.86 13.80 4.56
C ARG A 185 7.41 12.59 5.36
N TYR A 186 6.21 12.11 5.10
CA TYR A 186 5.66 10.92 5.73
C TYR A 186 6.44 9.66 5.34
N ALA A 187 6.81 9.49 4.06
CA ALA A 187 7.64 8.39 3.60
C ALA A 187 8.97 8.35 4.38
N LEU A 188 9.69 9.46 4.45
CA LEU A 188 10.99 9.54 5.09
C LEU A 188 10.93 9.41 6.62
N ALA A 189 9.82 9.83 7.24
CA ALA A 189 9.59 9.64 8.67
C ALA A 189 9.49 8.15 9.07
N GLN A 190 9.15 7.25 8.14
CA GLN A 190 9.14 5.80 8.39
C GLN A 190 10.55 5.24 8.71
N ILE A 191 11.59 5.94 8.31
CA ILE A 191 13.01 5.58 8.55
C ILE A 191 13.74 6.61 9.40
N ASP A 192 13.01 7.36 10.25
CA ASP A 192 13.53 8.40 11.13
C ASP A 192 14.40 9.44 10.42
N THR A 193 14.05 9.79 9.19
CA THR A 193 14.77 10.80 8.41
C THR A 193 13.81 11.89 7.90
N TYR A 194 14.37 12.93 7.31
CA TYR A 194 13.62 14.08 6.79
C TYR A 194 14.10 14.46 5.39
N PRO A 195 13.30 15.23 4.62
CA PRO A 195 13.65 15.61 3.26
C PRO A 195 14.98 16.35 3.18
N ARG A 196 15.83 15.94 2.23
CA ARG A 196 17.12 16.56 1.91
C ARG A 196 17.45 16.31 0.44
N PRO A 197 18.36 17.07 -0.17
CA PRO A 197 18.76 16.86 -1.55
C PRO A 197 19.32 15.45 -1.85
N GLU A 198 19.86 14.71 -0.86
CA GLU A 198 20.27 13.32 -0.98
C GLU A 198 19.11 12.32 -1.00
N THR A 199 17.88 12.79 -0.95
CA THR A 199 16.69 12.03 -1.34
C THR A 199 16.31 12.43 -2.75
N TRP A 200 16.21 11.46 -3.66
CA TRP A 200 15.68 11.69 -5.00
C TRP A 200 14.22 11.28 -5.04
N TYR A 201 13.41 12.08 -5.68
CA TYR A 201 12.02 11.72 -5.97
C TYR A 201 11.82 11.68 -7.48
N ILE A 202 11.39 10.53 -8.00
CA ILE A 202 11.30 10.24 -9.44
C ILE A 202 9.84 9.97 -9.78
N GLY A 203 9.28 10.73 -10.73
CA GLY A 203 7.90 10.58 -11.19
C GLY A 203 7.70 11.08 -12.61
N ASP A 204 6.59 10.73 -13.23
CA ASP A 204 6.27 11.01 -14.64
C ASP A 204 5.31 12.18 -14.86
N SER A 205 4.88 12.82 -13.78
CA SER A 205 3.92 13.93 -13.83
C SER A 205 4.48 15.25 -13.31
N TYR A 206 3.85 16.34 -13.71
CA TYR A 206 4.13 17.68 -13.14
C TYR A 206 3.94 17.70 -11.63
N LEU A 207 2.92 16.99 -11.11
CA LEU A 207 2.63 16.92 -9.69
C LEU A 207 3.80 16.32 -8.89
N ASP A 208 4.52 15.36 -9.45
CA ASP A 208 5.68 14.74 -8.81
C ASP A 208 6.82 15.74 -8.66
N ILE A 209 7.07 16.53 -9.70
CA ILE A 209 8.12 17.54 -9.67
C ILE A 209 7.80 18.63 -8.66
N VAL A 210 6.56 19.13 -8.65
CA VAL A 210 6.10 20.09 -7.63
C VAL A 210 6.26 19.50 -6.22
N THR A 211 5.80 18.27 -6.00
CA THR A 211 5.90 17.59 -4.71
C THR A 211 7.36 17.48 -4.23
N GLY A 212 8.27 17.06 -5.11
CA GLY A 212 9.70 16.94 -4.80
C GLY A 212 10.34 18.29 -4.46
N ARG A 213 10.07 19.31 -5.26
CA ARG A 213 10.58 20.68 -5.07
C ARG A 213 10.09 21.28 -3.77
N GLU A 214 8.80 21.20 -3.47
CA GLU A 214 8.20 21.70 -2.23
C GLU A 214 8.67 20.90 -0.99
N ALA A 215 9.05 19.64 -1.15
CA ALA A 215 9.68 18.86 -0.10
C ALA A 215 11.16 19.23 0.11
N GLY A 216 11.83 19.88 -0.83
CA GLY A 216 13.25 20.18 -0.78
C GLY A 216 14.17 18.97 -1.07
N VAL A 217 13.68 18.03 -1.85
CA VAL A 217 14.45 16.86 -2.36
C VAL A 217 14.84 17.06 -3.82
N THR A 218 15.76 16.26 -4.33
CA THR A 218 16.10 16.26 -5.75
C THR A 218 14.95 15.67 -6.56
N ALA A 219 14.35 16.45 -7.45
CA ALA A 219 13.18 16.07 -8.23
C ALA A 219 13.61 15.67 -9.65
N ILE A 220 13.40 14.41 -10.03
CA ILE A 220 13.77 13.87 -11.33
C ILE A 220 12.50 13.50 -12.11
N PHE A 221 12.41 14.01 -13.32
CA PHE A 221 11.28 13.70 -14.20
C PHE A 221 11.58 12.45 -15.02
N TYR A 222 10.70 11.46 -14.93
CA TYR A 222 10.71 10.26 -15.75
C TYR A 222 9.88 10.46 -17.00
N ASN A 223 10.52 10.62 -18.15
CA ASN A 223 9.88 10.80 -19.45
C ASN A 223 9.60 9.47 -20.16
N GLY A 224 9.17 8.45 -19.45
CA GLY A 224 8.85 7.14 -20.02
C GLY A 224 7.76 7.17 -21.09
N GLY A 225 6.89 8.19 -21.08
CA GLY A 225 5.90 8.47 -22.15
C GLY A 225 6.48 9.14 -23.40
N CYS A 226 7.79 9.34 -23.49
CA CYS A 226 8.51 9.89 -24.63
C CYS A 226 7.97 11.26 -25.11
N ARG A 227 7.65 12.18 -24.18
CA ARG A 227 7.26 13.54 -24.52
C ARG A 227 8.38 14.27 -25.23
N THR A 228 8.03 15.04 -26.25
CA THR A 228 8.98 15.88 -26.98
C THR A 228 9.48 17.05 -26.12
N PRO A 229 10.63 17.67 -26.45
CA PRO A 229 11.10 18.86 -25.75
C PRO A 229 10.10 20.01 -25.69
N GLN A 230 9.25 20.16 -26.74
CA GLN A 230 8.22 21.18 -26.77
C GLN A 230 7.08 20.87 -25.80
N GLU A 231 6.65 19.61 -25.71
CA GLU A 231 5.66 19.16 -24.74
C GLU A 231 6.17 19.30 -23.30
N LEU A 232 7.43 18.98 -23.04
CA LEU A 232 8.07 19.19 -21.72
C LEU A 232 8.14 20.68 -21.37
N LYS A 233 8.48 21.54 -22.32
CA LYS A 233 8.46 22.98 -22.11
C LYS A 233 7.06 23.49 -21.78
N THR A 234 6.03 22.97 -22.45
CA THR A 234 4.65 23.29 -22.16
C THR A 234 4.22 22.80 -20.78
N LEU A 235 4.66 21.60 -20.38
CA LEU A 235 4.34 20.96 -19.10
C LEU A 235 4.88 21.74 -17.91
N PHE A 236 6.14 22.15 -17.96
CA PHE A 236 6.84 22.80 -16.84
C PHE A 236 6.79 24.33 -16.89
N GLY A 237 6.48 24.91 -18.02
CA GLY A 237 6.51 26.36 -18.22
C GLY A 237 7.89 26.96 -18.04
N ASP A 238 7.93 28.23 -17.61
CA ASP A 238 9.19 28.96 -17.41
C ASP A 238 9.51 29.24 -15.92
N ASP A 239 8.70 28.72 -14.95
CA ASP A 239 8.95 28.91 -13.52
C ASP A 239 10.09 28.00 -13.02
N PRO A 240 11.25 28.58 -12.65
CA PRO A 240 12.42 27.80 -12.22
C PRO A 240 12.16 26.92 -10.98
N ARG A 241 11.14 27.28 -10.16
CA ARG A 241 10.81 26.54 -8.93
C ARG A 241 10.27 25.14 -9.23
N TYR A 242 9.66 24.97 -10.38
CA TYR A 242 9.01 23.73 -10.77
C TYR A 242 9.68 23.02 -11.94
N GLN A 243 10.92 23.41 -12.24
CA GLN A 243 11.75 22.65 -13.17
C GLN A 243 12.32 21.41 -12.47
N PRO A 244 12.39 20.25 -13.15
CA PRO A 244 13.07 19.09 -12.64
C PRO A 244 14.59 19.33 -12.55
N ASP A 245 15.26 18.72 -11.58
CA ASP A 245 16.72 18.77 -11.45
C ASP A 245 17.40 17.90 -12.52
N ALA A 246 16.73 16.85 -13.00
CA ALA A 246 17.12 16.04 -14.15
C ALA A 246 15.88 15.46 -14.85
N ILE A 247 16.07 15.08 -16.12
CA ILE A 247 15.08 14.35 -16.91
C ILE A 247 15.74 13.07 -17.38
N ILE A 248 15.09 11.94 -17.20
CA ILE A 248 15.50 10.62 -17.68
C ILE A 248 14.39 10.02 -18.53
N ASN A 249 14.76 9.29 -19.60
CA ASN A 249 13.79 8.68 -20.51
C ASN A 249 13.63 7.17 -20.28
N SER A 250 14.50 6.59 -19.46
CA SER A 250 14.48 5.15 -19.14
C SER A 250 15.14 4.88 -17.79
N PHE A 251 14.96 3.68 -17.24
CA PHE A 251 15.68 3.22 -16.07
C PHE A 251 17.15 2.97 -16.34
N GLU A 252 17.53 2.73 -17.60
CA GLU A 252 18.94 2.66 -18.01
C GLU A 252 19.62 4.03 -17.83
N GLU A 253 18.99 5.12 -18.29
CA GLU A 253 19.47 6.48 -18.05
C GLU A 253 19.54 6.84 -16.56
N LEU A 254 18.64 6.29 -15.72
CA LEU A 254 18.73 6.44 -14.27
C LEU A 254 20.02 5.79 -13.73
N MET A 255 20.37 4.61 -14.21
CA MET A 255 21.62 3.94 -13.79
C MET A 255 22.84 4.71 -14.27
N ASP A 256 22.84 5.22 -15.50
CA ASP A 256 23.91 6.07 -16.03
C ASP A 256 24.09 7.34 -15.20
N LEU A 257 22.97 7.96 -14.79
CA LEU A 257 22.97 9.14 -13.91
C LEU A 257 23.57 8.82 -12.54
N LEU A 258 23.22 7.68 -11.94
CA LEU A 258 23.77 7.20 -10.67
C LEU A 258 25.29 6.96 -10.79
N GLU A 259 25.74 6.33 -11.87
CA GLU A 259 27.17 6.11 -12.12
C GLU A 259 27.92 7.42 -12.30
N ALA A 260 27.34 8.39 -13.00
CA ALA A 260 27.97 9.71 -13.20
C ALA A 260 28.15 10.44 -11.86
N VAL A 261 27.10 10.47 -11.03
CA VAL A 261 27.17 11.10 -9.70
C VAL A 261 28.16 10.40 -8.77
N GLN A 262 28.32 9.08 -8.87
CA GLN A 262 29.34 8.31 -8.15
C GLN A 262 30.74 8.64 -8.59
N ARG A 263 30.96 8.76 -9.89
CA ARG A 263 32.26 9.05 -10.49
C ARG A 263 32.81 10.43 -10.09
N ASP A 264 31.88 11.38 -9.93
CA ASP A 264 32.19 12.75 -9.48
C ASP A 264 32.47 12.84 -7.96
N ASN A 265 32.05 11.84 -7.17
CA ASN A 265 32.15 11.81 -5.70
C ASN A 265 32.55 10.43 -5.12
N PRO A 266 33.72 9.84 -5.51
CA PRO A 266 34.02 8.45 -5.15
C PRO A 266 34.16 8.19 -3.64
N SER A 267 34.69 9.13 -2.88
CA SER A 267 34.92 8.97 -1.42
C SER A 267 33.61 8.99 -0.57
N ALA A 268 32.56 9.61 -1.06
CA ALA A 268 31.28 9.66 -0.37
C ALA A 268 30.50 8.36 -0.60
N PHE A 269 30.66 7.73 -1.76
CA PHE A 269 30.00 6.48 -2.10
C PHE A 269 30.60 5.28 -1.38
N GLU A 270 31.91 5.18 -1.22
CA GLU A 270 32.55 4.15 -0.40
C GLU A 270 32.06 4.16 1.05
N LYS A 271 31.70 5.35 1.61
CA LYS A 271 31.12 5.47 2.94
C LYS A 271 29.67 4.96 3.01
N ILE A 272 28.90 5.05 1.92
CA ILE A 272 27.53 4.51 1.86
C ILE A 272 27.59 2.99 1.72
N VAL A 273 28.39 2.47 0.82
CA VAL A 273 28.59 1.03 0.58
C VAL A 273 29.23 0.34 1.80
N SER A 274 30.19 0.97 2.47
CA SER A 274 30.84 0.38 3.66
C SER A 274 29.92 0.33 4.90
N LYS A 275 28.87 1.16 4.96
CA LYS A 275 27.85 1.13 6.01
C LYS A 275 26.63 0.26 5.65
N ALA A 276 26.42 0.01 4.37
CA ALA A 276 25.43 -0.94 3.93
C ALA A 276 25.94 -2.34 4.25
N ARG A 277 25.42 -2.99 5.30
CA ARG A 277 25.47 -4.43 5.37
C ARG A 277 24.85 -4.93 4.07
N PRO A 278 25.57 -5.70 3.22
CA PRO A 278 24.92 -6.26 2.05
C PRO A 278 23.69 -6.99 2.55
N PRO A 279 22.49 -6.74 2.01
CA PRO A 279 21.38 -7.64 2.24
C PRO A 279 21.93 -9.00 1.81
N ALA A 280 21.82 -10.00 2.67
CA ALA A 280 22.07 -11.38 2.30
C ALA A 280 20.97 -11.78 1.30
N PHE A 281 21.11 -11.30 0.06
CA PHE A 281 20.44 -11.91 -1.07
C PHE A 281 21.35 -13.05 -1.52
N PRO A 282 20.93 -14.29 -1.40
CA PRO A 282 21.52 -15.33 -2.19
C PRO A 282 21.43 -14.89 -3.66
N ALA A 283 22.46 -15.17 -4.45
CA ALA A 283 22.39 -15.14 -5.91
C ALA A 283 21.06 -15.74 -6.36
N PRO A 284 20.46 -15.34 -7.50
CA PRO A 284 19.27 -15.99 -8.01
C PRO A 284 19.53 -17.50 -7.93
N GLU A 285 18.82 -18.15 -7.01
CA GLU A 285 18.97 -19.57 -6.80
C GLU A 285 18.67 -20.24 -8.14
N PRO A 286 19.48 -21.20 -8.59
CA PRO A 286 19.05 -22.12 -9.61
C PRO A 286 17.69 -22.67 -9.16
N PRO A 287 16.77 -23.00 -10.08
CA PRO A 287 15.43 -23.48 -9.74
C PRO A 287 15.58 -24.54 -8.64
N PRO A 288 14.75 -24.48 -7.60
CA PRO A 288 15.00 -25.20 -6.37
C PRO A 288 15.31 -26.65 -6.69
N GLN A 289 16.57 -27.05 -6.53
CA GLN A 289 16.86 -28.44 -6.27
C GLN A 289 16.03 -28.75 -5.02
N HIS A 290 15.26 -29.83 -5.07
CA HIS A 290 14.55 -30.33 -3.90
C HIS A 290 15.55 -30.38 -2.73
N ILE A 291 15.61 -29.29 -1.97
CA ILE A 291 16.26 -29.27 -0.67
C ILE A 291 15.24 -29.99 0.19
N GLU A 292 15.52 -31.22 0.56
CA GLU A 292 14.78 -31.83 1.65
C GLU A 292 14.92 -30.87 2.83
N PRO A 293 13.81 -30.38 3.41
CA PRO A 293 13.88 -29.45 4.52
C PRO A 293 14.68 -30.12 5.62
N ASP A 294 15.64 -29.41 6.22
CA ASP A 294 16.40 -29.90 7.37
C ASP A 294 15.47 -29.93 8.59
N TRP A 295 14.62 -30.94 8.60
CA TRP A 295 13.66 -31.18 9.66
C TRP A 295 14.42 -31.53 10.95
N HIS A 296 14.09 -30.84 12.05
CA HIS A 296 14.53 -31.29 13.35
C HIS A 296 14.22 -32.80 13.51
N PRO A 297 15.13 -33.65 13.97
CA PRO A 297 14.94 -35.11 14.03
C PRO A 297 13.64 -35.57 14.70
N SER A 298 13.10 -34.77 15.63
CA SER A 298 11.80 -35.03 16.27
C SER A 298 10.62 -34.98 15.33
N VAL A 299 10.72 -34.26 14.18
CA VAL A 299 9.63 -34.18 13.20
C VAL A 299 9.40 -35.49 12.47
N ALA A 300 10.46 -36.29 12.24
CA ALA A 300 10.36 -37.59 11.62
C ALA A 300 9.59 -38.63 12.50
N GLN A 301 9.35 -38.32 13.77
CA GLN A 301 8.60 -39.15 14.71
C GLN A 301 7.16 -38.69 14.93
N LEU A 302 6.72 -37.59 14.26
CA LEU A 302 5.36 -37.13 14.40
C LEU A 302 4.37 -38.09 13.71
N ILE A 303 3.28 -38.36 14.41
CA ILE A 303 2.13 -39.06 13.84
C ILE A 303 1.52 -38.12 12.79
N PRO A 304 1.21 -38.61 11.57
CA PRO A 304 0.54 -37.78 10.58
C PRO A 304 -0.71 -37.12 11.18
N PRO A 305 -0.86 -35.79 11.08
CA PRO A 305 -2.02 -35.13 11.64
C PRO A 305 -3.28 -35.49 10.84
N SER A 306 -4.40 -35.58 11.51
CA SER A 306 -5.73 -35.62 10.88
C SER A 306 -6.44 -34.27 10.97
N ILE A 307 -5.99 -33.41 11.91
CA ILE A 307 -6.52 -32.06 12.13
C ILE A 307 -5.35 -31.09 12.19
N ILE A 308 -5.52 -29.93 11.56
CA ILE A 308 -4.62 -28.78 11.71
C ILE A 308 -5.44 -27.57 12.15
N LEU A 309 -5.06 -26.99 13.28
CA LEU A 309 -5.68 -25.77 13.81
C LEU A 309 -4.72 -24.60 13.66
N PHE A 310 -5.21 -23.54 13.05
CA PHE A 310 -4.43 -22.33 12.77
C PHE A 310 -4.89 -21.18 13.69
N ASP A 311 -3.97 -20.31 14.05
CA ASP A 311 -4.34 -18.97 14.43
C ASP A 311 -4.75 -18.18 13.19
N TRP A 312 -5.49 -17.08 13.39
CA TRP A 312 -6.02 -16.28 12.30
C TRP A 312 -5.09 -15.10 11.99
N HIS A 313 -4.97 -14.20 12.94
CA HIS A 313 -4.26 -12.93 12.78
C HIS A 313 -2.74 -13.14 12.76
N ALA A 314 -2.05 -12.56 11.76
CA ALA A 314 -0.61 -12.70 11.54
C ALA A 314 -0.12 -14.16 11.30
N THR A 315 -1.05 -15.07 11.01
CA THR A 315 -0.78 -16.47 10.63
C THR A 315 -1.40 -16.79 9.27
N LEU A 316 -2.71 -16.69 9.16
CA LEU A 316 -3.42 -16.89 7.89
C LEU A 316 -3.69 -15.57 7.16
N VAL A 317 -3.99 -14.52 7.90
CA VAL A 317 -4.31 -13.21 7.34
C VAL A 317 -3.51 -12.08 7.96
N ASP A 318 -3.27 -11.06 7.16
CA ASP A 318 -2.72 -9.79 7.57
C ASP A 318 -3.86 -8.79 7.78
N THR A 319 -4.07 -8.39 9.03
CA THR A 319 -5.07 -7.40 9.44
C THR A 319 -4.44 -6.11 9.96
N LEU A 320 -3.10 -5.97 9.88
CA LEU A 320 -2.39 -4.84 10.48
C LEU A 320 -2.79 -3.51 9.83
N ASP A 321 -2.95 -3.49 8.51
CA ASP A 321 -3.35 -2.27 7.83
C ASP A 321 -4.76 -1.82 8.23
N ALA A 322 -5.71 -2.76 8.34
CA ALA A 322 -7.05 -2.48 8.85
C ALA A 322 -6.98 -1.94 10.28
N MET A 323 -6.14 -2.55 11.11
CA MET A 323 -5.94 -2.15 12.51
C MET A 323 -5.34 -0.74 12.60
N TYR A 324 -4.27 -0.43 11.85
CA TYR A 324 -3.62 0.88 11.89
C TYR A 324 -4.53 1.98 11.36
N ARG A 325 -5.34 1.72 10.32
CA ARG A 325 -6.34 2.67 9.83
C ARG A 325 -7.41 2.95 10.88
N ALA A 326 -7.92 1.92 11.52
CA ALA A 326 -8.92 2.09 12.58
C ALA A 326 -8.35 2.88 13.78
N VAL A 327 -7.06 2.70 14.09
CA VAL A 327 -6.38 3.53 15.10
C VAL A 327 -6.28 4.98 14.61
N ASP A 328 -5.84 5.22 13.37
CA ASP A 328 -5.76 6.58 12.83
C ASP A 328 -7.12 7.28 12.80
N ASP A 329 -8.20 6.56 12.43
CA ASP A 329 -9.54 7.13 12.41
C ASP A 329 -10.05 7.53 13.81
N MET A 330 -9.67 6.78 14.85
CA MET A 330 -10.06 7.07 16.21
C MET A 330 -9.23 8.19 16.89
N LEU A 331 -7.96 8.36 16.50
CA LEU A 331 -7.05 9.29 17.18
C LEU A 331 -7.55 10.76 17.18
N PRO A 332 -8.17 11.31 16.13
CA PRO A 332 -8.77 12.64 16.15
C PRO A 332 -9.90 12.80 17.19
N GLU A 333 -10.60 11.70 17.52
CA GLU A 333 -11.73 11.71 18.45
C GLU A 333 -11.30 11.64 19.94
N LEU A 334 -10.01 11.43 20.23
CA LEU A 334 -9.51 11.31 21.61
C LEU A 334 -9.88 12.51 22.48
N GLY A 335 -9.94 13.72 21.88
CA GLY A 335 -10.33 14.96 22.58
C GLY A 335 -11.78 14.94 23.03
N GLU A 336 -12.69 14.48 22.19
CA GLU A 336 -14.14 14.41 22.45
C GLU A 336 -14.47 13.42 23.57
N HIS A 337 -13.64 12.38 23.70
CA HIS A 337 -13.79 11.34 24.73
C HIS A 337 -12.95 11.60 25.98
N GLY A 338 -12.31 12.77 26.10
CA GLY A 338 -11.49 13.14 27.26
C GLY A 338 -10.22 12.29 27.41
N LEU A 339 -9.76 11.64 26.35
CA LEU A 339 -8.60 10.75 26.35
C LEU A 339 -7.27 11.47 26.15
N LEU A 340 -7.25 12.64 25.49
CA LEU A 340 -6.02 13.40 25.24
C LEU A 340 -5.30 13.78 26.53
N GLN A 341 -6.05 14.15 27.59
CA GLN A 341 -5.50 14.52 28.87
C GLN A 341 -5.04 13.31 29.70
N ARG A 342 -5.49 12.12 29.32
CA ARG A 342 -5.17 10.85 29.98
C ARG A 342 -3.98 10.14 29.34
N MET A 343 -3.44 10.67 28.24
CA MET A 343 -2.24 10.11 27.62
C MET A 343 -1.03 10.28 28.54
N VAL A 344 -0.15 9.28 28.52
CA VAL A 344 1.13 9.27 29.24
C VAL A 344 1.94 10.53 28.90
N ASP A 345 2.60 11.12 29.89
CA ASP A 345 3.58 12.17 29.63
C ASP A 345 4.78 11.58 28.87
N PRO A 346 5.19 12.14 27.72
CA PRO A 346 6.34 11.63 26.96
C PRO A 346 7.62 11.46 27.81
N GLN A 347 7.81 12.31 28.83
CA GLN A 347 8.94 12.21 29.75
C GLN A 347 8.86 10.98 30.69
N GLN A 348 7.68 10.37 30.82
CA GLN A 348 7.43 9.18 31.64
C GLN A 348 7.29 7.91 30.80
N SER A 349 7.47 7.99 29.48
CA SER A 349 7.40 6.85 28.58
C SER A 349 8.52 5.84 28.86
N LYS A 350 8.23 4.54 28.67
CA LYS A 350 9.15 3.44 28.96
C LYS A 350 10.38 3.42 28.05
N SER A 351 10.27 3.97 26.84
CA SER A 351 11.35 4.07 25.87
C SER A 351 11.32 5.37 25.08
N PRO A 352 12.44 5.76 24.42
CA PRO A 352 12.44 6.91 23.50
C PRO A 352 11.49 6.75 22.30
N ASP A 353 11.24 5.51 21.87
CA ASP A 353 10.29 5.23 20.78
C ASP A 353 8.84 5.43 21.24
N ASP A 354 8.51 5.03 22.47
CA ASP A 354 7.21 5.28 23.09
C ASP A 354 6.95 6.79 23.24
N ALA A 355 7.96 7.53 23.75
CA ALA A 355 7.86 8.98 23.87
C ALA A 355 7.57 9.65 22.52
N ARG A 356 8.26 9.21 21.46
CA ARG A 356 8.02 9.72 20.09
C ARG A 356 6.62 9.40 19.60
N LEU A 357 6.09 8.22 19.88
CA LEU A 357 4.72 7.87 19.52
C LEU A 357 3.72 8.79 20.23
N VAL A 358 3.85 8.98 21.55
CA VAL A 358 2.96 9.83 22.32
C VAL A 358 2.99 11.29 21.82
N ASP A 359 4.19 11.85 21.59
CA ASP A 359 4.36 13.20 21.06
C ASP A 359 3.74 13.35 19.67
N TYR A 360 3.97 12.35 18.79
CA TYR A 360 3.43 12.36 17.44
C TYR A 360 1.90 12.33 17.43
N VAL A 361 1.29 11.46 18.24
CA VAL A 361 -0.16 11.38 18.38
C VAL A 361 -0.73 12.69 18.90
N ARG A 362 -0.10 13.30 19.92
CA ARG A 362 -0.53 14.61 20.45
C ARG A 362 -0.48 15.73 19.42
N GLN A 363 0.54 15.71 18.56
CA GLN A 363 0.76 16.77 17.57
C GLN A 363 -0.10 16.61 16.33
N TYR A 364 -0.28 15.39 15.85
CA TYR A 364 -0.85 15.12 14.52
C TYR A 364 -2.17 14.32 14.56
N ALA A 365 -2.58 13.80 15.71
CA ALA A 365 -3.72 12.89 15.86
C ALA A 365 -3.66 11.70 14.87
N GLN A 366 -2.46 11.15 14.64
CA GLN A 366 -2.17 10.03 13.76
C GLN A 366 -1.10 9.12 14.38
N LEU A 367 -1.04 7.87 13.96
CA LEU A 367 0.07 6.98 14.31
C LEU A 367 1.37 7.42 13.64
N HIS A 368 2.47 7.31 14.39
CA HIS A 368 3.79 7.60 13.83
C HIS A 368 4.09 6.67 12.64
N PRO A 369 4.57 7.21 11.48
CA PRO A 369 4.78 6.45 10.25
C PRO A 369 5.66 5.22 10.42
N LYS A 370 6.70 5.30 11.26
CA LYS A 370 7.59 4.17 11.56
C LYS A 370 6.85 2.96 12.14
N ILE A 371 5.85 3.18 12.99
CA ILE A 371 5.05 2.08 13.55
C ILE A 371 4.32 1.32 12.45
N LYS A 372 3.73 2.05 11.50
CA LYS A 372 3.06 1.44 10.35
C LYS A 372 4.04 0.72 9.43
N ALA A 373 5.25 1.24 9.26
CA ALA A 373 6.29 0.63 8.44
C ALA A 373 6.88 -0.64 9.08
N ASP A 374 7.20 -0.58 10.37
CA ASP A 374 7.80 -1.72 11.11
C ASP A 374 6.84 -2.89 11.27
N ARG A 375 5.52 -2.63 11.25
CA ARG A 375 4.43 -3.64 11.34
C ARG A 375 4.58 -4.62 12.52
N LYS A 376 5.15 -4.15 13.64
CA LYS A 376 5.49 -4.99 14.80
C LYS A 376 4.61 -4.76 16.02
N ILE A 377 3.89 -3.65 16.06
CA ILE A 377 3.16 -3.21 17.24
C ILE A 377 1.67 -3.50 17.08
N SER A 378 1.10 -4.22 18.03
CA SER A 378 -0.34 -4.49 18.08
C SER A 378 -1.14 -3.30 18.61
N ARG A 379 -2.46 -3.32 18.39
CA ARG A 379 -3.39 -2.34 19.00
C ARG A 379 -3.22 -2.24 20.53
N THR A 380 -3.08 -3.38 21.18
CA THR A 380 -2.93 -3.44 22.64
C THR A 380 -1.65 -2.74 23.09
N ASP A 381 -0.54 -2.96 22.37
CA ASP A 381 0.73 -2.30 22.64
C ASP A 381 0.64 -0.78 22.42
N ILE A 382 -0.04 -0.33 21.34
CA ILE A 382 -0.27 1.08 21.08
C ILE A 382 -1.02 1.73 22.25
N PHE A 383 -2.10 1.11 22.72
CA PHE A 383 -2.86 1.67 23.83
C PHE A 383 -2.13 1.60 25.16
N GLU A 384 -1.25 0.59 25.34
CA GLU A 384 -0.35 0.52 26.50
C GLU A 384 0.64 1.69 26.51
N VAL A 385 1.20 2.05 25.35
CA VAL A 385 2.10 3.20 25.21
C VAL A 385 1.36 4.52 25.43
N LEU A 386 0.16 4.67 24.84
CA LEU A 386 -0.59 5.92 24.91
C LEU A 386 -1.19 6.20 26.31
N PHE A 387 -1.66 5.16 27.02
CA PHE A 387 -2.43 5.31 28.25
C PHE A 387 -1.79 4.65 29.49
N GLY A 388 -0.67 3.94 29.33
CA GLY A 388 0.06 3.31 30.44
C GLY A 388 -0.84 2.42 31.32
N GLU A 389 -0.89 2.70 32.62
CA GLU A 389 -1.69 1.93 33.59
C GLU A 389 -3.16 2.34 33.65
N ASP A 390 -3.60 3.33 32.86
CA ASP A 390 -4.99 3.80 32.86
C ASP A 390 -5.93 2.84 32.15
N MET A 391 -6.42 1.85 32.90
CA MET A 391 -7.30 0.79 32.37
C MET A 391 -8.61 1.32 31.83
N GLU A 392 -9.19 2.37 32.44
CA GLU A 392 -10.43 2.95 31.96
C GLU A 392 -10.23 3.66 30.63
N ALA A 393 -9.15 4.45 30.48
CA ALA A 393 -8.81 5.08 29.21
C ALA A 393 -8.60 4.03 28.10
N LYS A 394 -7.89 2.94 28.40
CA LYS A 394 -7.72 1.83 27.44
C LYS A 394 -9.04 1.17 27.04
N GLN A 395 -9.97 0.96 27.98
CA GLN A 395 -11.28 0.39 27.68
C GLN A 395 -12.11 1.31 26.77
N ILE A 396 -12.10 2.62 27.02
CA ILE A 396 -12.76 3.61 26.15
C ILE A 396 -12.13 3.60 24.77
N ALA A 397 -10.78 3.62 24.69
CA ALA A 397 -10.05 3.56 23.43
C ALA A 397 -10.37 2.29 22.63
N HIS A 398 -10.44 1.14 23.27
CA HIS A 398 -10.81 -0.12 22.62
C HIS A 398 -12.26 -0.06 22.06
N LYS A 399 -13.19 0.56 22.78
CA LYS A 399 -14.56 0.71 22.30
C LYS A 399 -14.64 1.60 21.06
N ILE A 400 -13.94 2.74 21.05
CA ILE A 400 -13.89 3.65 19.91
C ILE A 400 -13.21 2.93 18.73
N PHE A 401 -12.07 2.30 18.97
CA PHE A 401 -11.36 1.51 17.97
C PHE A 401 -12.28 0.48 17.29
N ASN A 402 -13.04 -0.28 18.06
CA ASN A 402 -13.97 -1.30 17.51
C ASN A 402 -15.04 -0.69 16.61
N GLN A 403 -15.48 0.54 16.87
CA GLN A 403 -16.42 1.24 15.99
C GLN A 403 -15.78 1.56 14.64
N HIS A 404 -14.54 2.11 14.64
CA HIS A 404 -13.82 2.43 13.42
C HIS A 404 -13.34 1.19 12.66
N TYR A 405 -12.93 0.15 13.37
CA TYR A 405 -12.43 -1.08 12.74
C TYR A 405 -13.45 -1.72 11.79
N ARG A 406 -14.75 -1.59 12.09
CA ARG A 406 -15.84 -2.06 11.22
C ARG A 406 -15.80 -1.46 9.80
N ASN A 407 -15.20 -0.29 9.64
CA ASN A 407 -15.07 0.37 8.33
C ASN A 407 -13.93 -0.22 7.48
N HIS A 408 -13.07 -1.06 8.07
CA HIS A 408 -11.84 -1.55 7.45
C HIS A 408 -11.79 -3.06 7.21
N PHE A 409 -12.88 -3.79 7.42
CA PHE A 409 -12.94 -5.25 7.18
C PHE A 409 -12.48 -5.64 5.77
N GLY A 410 -12.82 -4.85 4.76
CA GLY A 410 -12.46 -5.10 3.36
C GLY A 410 -10.98 -4.98 3.02
N THR A 411 -10.12 -4.59 3.99
CA THR A 411 -8.67 -4.45 3.79
C THR A 411 -7.86 -5.62 4.34
N VAL A 412 -8.53 -6.68 4.78
CA VAL A 412 -7.90 -7.92 5.23
C VAL A 412 -7.35 -8.70 4.03
N LEU A 413 -6.10 -9.10 4.10
CA LEU A 413 -5.39 -9.80 3.04
C LEU A 413 -4.86 -11.15 3.54
N PRO A 414 -4.62 -12.14 2.65
CA PRO A 414 -3.82 -13.31 3.01
C PRO A 414 -2.47 -12.88 3.58
N PHE A 415 -1.98 -13.55 4.63
CA PHE A 415 -0.68 -13.26 5.20
C PHE A 415 0.46 -13.46 4.18
N GLU A 416 0.33 -14.52 3.37
CA GLU A 416 1.19 -14.78 2.20
C GLU A 416 0.29 -15.12 0.99
N PRO A 417 0.70 -14.79 -0.23
CA PRO A 417 -0.13 -15.03 -1.43
C PRO A 417 -0.55 -16.50 -1.64
N GLN A 418 0.24 -17.45 -1.15
CA GLN A 418 -0.02 -18.88 -1.33
C GLN A 418 -0.83 -19.52 -0.20
N VAL A 419 -1.19 -18.80 0.87
CA VAL A 419 -1.90 -19.36 2.04
C VAL A 419 -3.14 -20.15 1.62
N ARG A 420 -3.98 -19.57 0.75
CA ARG A 420 -5.17 -20.26 0.26
C ARG A 420 -4.85 -21.57 -0.47
N SER A 421 -3.84 -21.55 -1.33
CA SER A 421 -3.43 -22.75 -2.07
C SER A 421 -2.94 -23.85 -1.13
N VAL A 422 -2.22 -23.49 -0.07
CA VAL A 422 -1.80 -24.44 0.98
C VAL A 422 -3.01 -25.02 1.71
N LEU A 423 -3.97 -24.18 2.12
CA LEU A 423 -5.20 -24.66 2.79
C LEU A 423 -5.99 -25.63 1.90
N VAL A 424 -6.16 -25.31 0.61
CA VAL A 424 -6.82 -26.18 -0.38
C VAL A 424 -6.04 -27.49 -0.54
N GLY A 425 -4.72 -27.45 -0.61
CA GLY A 425 -3.86 -28.64 -0.66
C GLY A 425 -4.01 -29.53 0.57
N LEU A 426 -4.04 -28.96 1.76
CA LEU A 426 -4.25 -29.70 3.00
C LEU A 426 -5.65 -30.36 3.05
N LYS A 427 -6.68 -29.66 2.59
CA LYS A 427 -8.04 -30.26 2.44
C LYS A 427 -8.03 -31.41 1.45
N ALA A 428 -7.33 -31.30 0.34
CA ALA A 428 -7.23 -32.36 -0.68
C ALA A 428 -6.50 -33.62 -0.15
N LEU A 429 -5.64 -33.47 0.87
CA LEU A 429 -5.04 -34.59 1.59
C LEU A 429 -5.99 -35.24 2.61
N GLY A 430 -7.23 -34.77 2.73
CA GLY A 430 -8.22 -35.30 3.66
C GLY A 430 -8.11 -34.79 5.11
N LEU A 431 -7.34 -33.71 5.32
CA LEU A 431 -7.18 -33.11 6.64
C LEU A 431 -8.37 -32.25 7.02
N GLN A 432 -8.78 -32.28 8.27
CA GLN A 432 -9.70 -31.31 8.84
C GLN A 432 -8.93 -30.04 9.22
N LEU A 433 -9.46 -28.89 8.83
CA LEU A 433 -8.84 -27.59 9.12
C LEU A 433 -9.72 -26.78 10.05
N GLY A 434 -9.09 -26.13 11.04
CA GLY A 434 -9.82 -25.23 11.93
C GLY A 434 -9.06 -23.95 12.22
N VAL A 435 -9.80 -22.96 12.72
CA VAL A 435 -9.25 -21.70 13.20
C VAL A 435 -9.55 -21.53 14.69
N ILE A 436 -8.54 -21.16 15.46
CA ILE A 436 -8.66 -20.72 16.85
C ILE A 436 -8.07 -19.32 16.99
N THR A 437 -8.89 -18.34 17.35
CA THR A 437 -8.46 -16.93 17.41
C THR A 437 -8.99 -16.24 18.66
N ASN A 438 -8.21 -15.29 19.21
CA ASN A 438 -8.70 -14.38 20.26
C ASN A 438 -9.60 -13.25 19.72
N ARG A 439 -9.83 -13.24 18.40
CA ARG A 439 -10.75 -12.30 17.75
C ARG A 439 -12.19 -12.57 18.19
N ASP A 440 -12.97 -11.54 18.40
CA ASP A 440 -14.42 -11.69 18.61
C ASP A 440 -15.09 -12.16 17.31
N ARG A 441 -16.12 -12.97 17.43
CA ARG A 441 -16.81 -13.62 16.32
C ARG A 441 -17.30 -12.63 15.26
N GLU A 442 -17.86 -11.51 15.68
CA GLU A 442 -18.31 -10.45 14.75
C GLU A 442 -17.21 -10.04 13.79
N PHE A 443 -16.01 -9.73 14.31
CA PHE A 443 -14.88 -9.29 13.48
C PHE A 443 -14.35 -10.42 12.61
N PHE A 444 -14.20 -11.60 13.18
CA PHE A 444 -13.69 -12.77 12.47
C PHE A 444 -14.58 -13.15 11.27
N GLU A 445 -15.89 -13.21 11.43
CA GLU A 445 -16.84 -13.56 10.36
C GLU A 445 -16.79 -12.55 9.21
N HIS A 446 -16.71 -11.24 9.51
CA HIS A 446 -16.55 -10.23 8.48
C HIS A 446 -15.19 -10.35 7.75
N GLU A 447 -14.12 -10.63 8.47
CA GLU A 447 -12.80 -10.83 7.87
C GLU A 447 -12.75 -12.07 6.97
N VAL A 448 -13.34 -13.18 7.39
CA VAL A 448 -13.44 -14.40 6.55
C VAL A 448 -14.24 -14.13 5.27
N GLN A 449 -15.30 -13.32 5.36
CA GLN A 449 -16.08 -12.93 4.18
C GLN A 449 -15.38 -11.90 3.30
N ALA A 450 -14.47 -11.11 3.86
CA ALA A 450 -13.72 -10.09 3.12
C ALA A 450 -12.50 -10.67 2.40
N VAL A 451 -11.77 -11.60 3.05
CA VAL A 451 -10.55 -12.16 2.47
C VAL A 451 -10.85 -12.93 1.19
N GLU A 452 -10.20 -12.52 0.09
CA GLU A 452 -10.40 -13.09 -1.24
C GLU A 452 -11.88 -13.33 -1.61
N ASN A 453 -12.75 -12.37 -1.29
CA ASN A 453 -14.19 -12.40 -1.56
C ASN A 453 -14.93 -13.61 -0.93
N GLY A 454 -14.55 -13.97 0.29
CA GLY A 454 -15.22 -15.03 1.07
C GLY A 454 -14.90 -16.46 0.66
N THR A 455 -13.95 -16.67 -0.25
CA THR A 455 -13.59 -18.01 -0.75
C THR A 455 -12.92 -18.90 0.29
N TRP A 456 -12.69 -18.39 1.51
CA TRP A 456 -12.04 -19.14 2.58
C TRP A 456 -13.03 -19.77 3.57
N ALA A 457 -14.28 -19.31 3.60
CA ALA A 457 -15.26 -19.77 4.58
C ALA A 457 -15.47 -21.29 4.57
N ASP A 458 -15.50 -21.89 3.39
CA ASP A 458 -15.73 -23.34 3.20
C ASP A 458 -14.46 -24.21 3.39
N LEU A 459 -13.32 -23.60 3.66
CA LEU A 459 -12.06 -24.34 3.88
C LEU A 459 -11.94 -24.86 5.32
N PHE A 460 -12.67 -24.27 6.28
CA PHE A 460 -12.53 -24.61 7.68
C PHE A 460 -13.70 -25.44 8.18
N ASP A 461 -13.40 -26.57 8.79
CA ASP A 461 -14.36 -27.49 9.39
C ASP A 461 -14.80 -27.00 10.78
N THR A 462 -13.98 -26.18 11.44
CA THR A 462 -14.32 -25.55 12.73
C THR A 462 -13.69 -24.16 12.83
N MET A 463 -14.39 -23.27 13.52
CA MET A 463 -13.94 -21.92 13.83
C MET A 463 -14.33 -21.59 15.27
N VAL A 464 -13.33 -21.26 16.10
CA VAL A 464 -13.49 -20.89 17.51
C VAL A 464 -12.89 -19.51 17.74
N CYS A 465 -13.75 -18.59 18.20
CA CYS A 465 -13.44 -17.18 18.41
C CYS A 465 -13.23 -16.85 19.89
N GLY A 466 -12.72 -15.64 20.17
CA GLY A 466 -12.41 -15.19 21.51
C GLY A 466 -13.61 -15.14 22.47
N ASP A 467 -14.80 -14.93 21.94
CA ASP A 467 -16.07 -14.85 22.68
C ASP A 467 -16.87 -16.17 22.70
N ASP A 468 -16.35 -17.23 22.07
CA ASP A 468 -16.96 -18.58 22.16
C ASP A 468 -16.61 -19.28 23.49
N THR A 469 -15.60 -18.80 24.22
CA THR A 469 -15.13 -19.40 25.47
C THR A 469 -14.96 -18.36 26.56
N VAL A 470 -15.04 -18.80 27.81
CA VAL A 470 -14.84 -17.91 28.97
C VAL A 470 -13.39 -17.41 29.02
N ASN A 471 -12.44 -18.31 28.77
CA ASN A 471 -11.02 -17.97 28.80
C ASN A 471 -10.44 -18.02 27.37
N ARG A 472 -9.74 -16.94 26.99
CA ARG A 472 -9.07 -16.81 25.68
C ARG A 472 -7.66 -17.41 25.74
N LYS A 473 -7.02 -17.60 24.58
CA LYS A 473 -5.59 -17.98 24.52
C LYS A 473 -4.75 -17.02 25.39
N PRO A 474 -3.82 -17.52 26.17
CA PRO A 474 -3.18 -18.84 26.14
C PRO A 474 -3.91 -19.96 26.90
N HIS A 475 -5.13 -19.73 27.42
CA HIS A 475 -5.91 -20.78 28.08
C HIS A 475 -6.34 -21.83 27.04
N PRO A 476 -6.39 -23.14 27.40
CA PRO A 476 -6.71 -24.22 26.46
C PRO A 476 -8.18 -24.31 26.02
N ASP A 477 -9.10 -23.55 26.62
CA ASP A 477 -10.56 -23.66 26.39
C ASP A 477 -10.91 -23.65 24.91
N GLN A 478 -10.34 -22.73 24.14
CA GLN A 478 -10.63 -22.62 22.70
C GLN A 478 -10.13 -23.85 21.93
N LEU A 479 -8.99 -24.41 22.30
CA LEU A 479 -8.44 -25.62 21.70
C LEU A 479 -9.36 -26.82 21.99
N LEU A 480 -9.76 -26.98 23.25
CA LEU A 480 -10.67 -28.07 23.66
C LEU A 480 -12.02 -27.96 22.95
N LEU A 481 -12.56 -26.75 22.84
CA LEU A 481 -13.81 -26.53 22.12
C LEU A 481 -13.68 -26.85 20.62
N ALA A 482 -12.57 -26.49 19.99
CA ALA A 482 -12.33 -26.81 18.58
C ALA A 482 -12.26 -28.32 18.35
N ILE A 483 -11.56 -29.05 19.19
CA ILE A 483 -11.44 -30.52 19.14
C ILE A 483 -12.82 -31.17 19.36
N GLN A 484 -13.60 -30.69 20.33
CA GLN A 484 -14.95 -31.16 20.57
C GLN A 484 -15.88 -30.95 19.37
N LYS A 485 -15.81 -29.79 18.72
CA LYS A 485 -16.60 -29.49 17.50
C LYS A 485 -16.24 -30.40 16.31
N LEU A 486 -15.05 -30.97 16.30
CA LEU A 486 -14.57 -31.90 15.26
C LEU A 486 -14.84 -33.37 15.61
N ASP A 487 -15.65 -33.66 16.65
CA ASP A 487 -15.99 -35.00 17.13
C ASP A 487 -14.75 -35.87 17.47
N TYR A 488 -13.65 -35.24 17.86
CA TYR A 488 -12.47 -35.95 18.33
C TYR A 488 -12.52 -36.11 19.85
N PRO A 489 -12.19 -37.31 20.38
CA PRO A 489 -12.07 -37.48 21.83
C PRO A 489 -10.94 -36.61 22.34
N PRO A 490 -11.09 -35.97 23.52
CA PRO A 490 -10.09 -35.11 24.12
C PRO A 490 -8.83 -35.82 24.51
#